data_c300a6221c9d003def98ab27853c2466
#
_entry.id   c300a6221c9d003def98ab27853c2466
#
_cell.length_a   1.000
_cell.length_b   1.000
_cell.length_c   1.000
_cell.angle_alpha   90.00
_cell.angle_beta   90.00
_cell.angle_gamma   90.00
#
_symmetry.space_group_name_H-M   'P 1'
#
loop_
_entity.id
_entity.type
_entity.pdbx_description
1 polymer ?
#
loop_
_entity_poly.entity_id
_entity_poly.type
_entity_poly.pdbx_seq_one_letter_code
_entity_poly.pdbx_strand_id
1 'polypeptide(L)'
;SARWYRTPTAEGVTRADLCRAHSPAYVERLFGDGLEGEIVRTYELVDDRGRPNRYHPELARQPLRGILERTTGIVSGTWQCGRLALAEGFCFYFGGGMHHAQWDFGNGFCLLNDIVVAIRKLQAEGLVRTAWVVDVDAHKGDGTAALTSGDPSILTLSVHMARGWPLDGSPRNPDGTPNPSFIPSDIDIPIESGEEDRYVA
;
A
#
# COMPACT_ATOMS: atom_id res chain seq x y z
N SER A 1 -0.63 -35.30 -7.77
CA SER A 1 -0.01 -34.51 -6.72
C SER A 1 -0.64 -33.14 -6.76
N ALA A 2 -1.27 -32.71 -5.65
CA ALA A 2 -1.78 -31.35 -5.53
C ALA A 2 -0.62 -30.37 -5.65
N ARG A 3 -0.68 -29.46 -6.62
CA ARG A 3 0.32 -28.39 -6.73
C ARG A 3 0.07 -27.44 -5.57
N TRP A 4 1.06 -27.27 -4.71
CA TRP A 4 1.02 -26.37 -3.56
C TRP A 4 1.15 -24.87 -3.95
N TYR A 5 1.41 -24.57 -5.23
CA TYR A 5 1.49 -23.22 -5.76
C TYR A 5 0.49 -23.00 -6.90
N ARG A 6 0.11 -21.76 -7.10
CA ARG A 6 -0.72 -21.28 -8.22
C ARG A 6 0.03 -20.19 -8.97
N THR A 7 -0.13 -20.16 -10.27
CA THR A 7 0.31 -19.04 -11.09
C THR A 7 -0.83 -18.03 -11.18
N PRO A 8 -0.55 -16.72 -11.03
CA PRO A 8 -1.56 -15.68 -11.24
C PRO A 8 -2.24 -15.84 -12.60
N THR A 9 -3.53 -15.57 -12.65
CA THR A 9 -4.30 -15.56 -13.91
C THR A 9 -4.12 -14.23 -14.63
N ALA A 10 -4.60 -14.15 -15.88
CA ALA A 10 -4.63 -12.89 -16.63
C ALA A 10 -5.70 -11.90 -16.11
N GLU A 11 -6.61 -12.36 -15.23
CA GLU A 11 -7.57 -11.47 -14.58
C GLU A 11 -6.85 -10.49 -13.66
N GLY A 12 -7.22 -9.23 -13.72
CA GLY A 12 -6.58 -8.18 -12.95
C GLY A 12 -7.56 -7.12 -12.43
N VAL A 13 -7.00 -6.20 -11.68
CA VAL A 13 -7.72 -5.01 -11.24
C VAL A 13 -7.85 -4.01 -12.37
N THR A 14 -8.99 -3.33 -12.42
CA THR A 14 -9.27 -2.25 -13.36
C THR A 14 -9.00 -0.89 -12.72
N ARG A 15 -8.96 0.19 -13.51
CA ARG A 15 -8.89 1.56 -12.97
C ARG A 15 -10.05 1.85 -12.01
N ALA A 16 -11.25 1.35 -12.30
CA ALA A 16 -12.40 1.49 -11.40
C ALA A 16 -12.18 0.79 -10.05
N ASP A 17 -11.46 -0.34 -10.03
CA ASP A 17 -11.12 -1.01 -8.78
C ASP A 17 -10.09 -0.20 -7.99
N LEU A 18 -9.11 0.43 -8.64
CA LEU A 18 -8.14 1.32 -7.99
C LEU A 18 -8.84 2.53 -7.34
N CYS A 19 -9.86 3.10 -8.00
CA CYS A 19 -10.65 4.20 -7.46
C CYS A 19 -11.51 3.81 -6.24
N ARG A 20 -11.55 2.55 -5.82
CA ARG A 20 -12.19 2.14 -4.56
C ARG A 20 -11.37 2.48 -3.33
N ALA A 21 -10.06 2.66 -3.50
CA ALA A 21 -9.11 2.98 -2.43
C ALA A 21 -8.36 4.29 -2.67
N HIS A 22 -8.28 4.76 -3.90
CA HIS A 22 -7.56 5.97 -4.28
C HIS A 22 -8.47 6.96 -4.98
N SER A 23 -8.12 8.25 -4.91
CA SER A 23 -8.89 9.30 -5.58
C SER A 23 -8.90 9.09 -7.09
N PRO A 24 -10.02 9.38 -7.78
CA PRO A 24 -10.05 9.34 -9.23
C PRO A 24 -8.99 10.24 -9.88
N ALA A 25 -8.70 11.39 -9.26
CA ALA A 25 -7.68 12.32 -9.74
C ALA A 25 -6.27 11.71 -9.65
N TYR A 26 -5.96 11.00 -8.57
CA TYR A 26 -4.68 10.29 -8.44
C TYR A 26 -4.55 9.16 -9.48
N VAL A 27 -5.60 8.35 -9.61
CA VAL A 27 -5.62 7.26 -10.62
C VAL A 27 -5.45 7.84 -12.02
N GLU A 28 -6.09 8.98 -12.35
CA GLU A 28 -5.91 9.64 -13.64
C GLU A 28 -4.45 10.08 -13.87
N ARG A 29 -3.80 10.66 -12.87
CA ARG A 29 -2.37 11.01 -12.97
C ARG A 29 -1.49 9.80 -13.21
N LEU A 30 -1.77 8.65 -12.57
CA LEU A 30 -1.01 7.41 -12.77
C LEU A 30 -1.12 6.85 -14.18
N PHE A 31 -2.25 7.03 -14.84
CA PHE A 31 -2.46 6.52 -16.20
C PHE A 31 -2.26 7.58 -17.30
N GLY A 32 -1.93 8.80 -16.90
CA GLY A 32 -1.68 9.94 -17.79
C GLY A 32 -0.21 10.39 -17.80
N ASP A 33 -0.01 11.65 -18.15
CA ASP A 33 1.32 12.26 -18.26
C ASP A 33 1.96 12.53 -16.89
N GLY A 34 1.17 12.49 -15.80
CA GLY A 34 1.65 12.67 -14.44
C GLY A 34 2.43 11.49 -13.85
N LEU A 35 2.40 10.32 -14.49
CA LEU A 35 2.94 9.08 -13.95
C LEU A 35 4.40 9.16 -13.50
N GLU A 36 5.27 9.72 -14.32
CA GLU A 36 6.70 9.78 -13.97
C GLU A 36 6.95 10.67 -12.76
N GLY A 37 6.21 11.77 -12.64
CA GLY A 37 6.26 12.64 -11.46
C GLY A 37 5.78 11.94 -10.19
N GLU A 38 4.71 11.14 -10.29
CA GLU A 38 4.23 10.33 -9.16
C GLU A 38 5.29 9.28 -8.74
N ILE A 39 5.91 8.59 -9.70
CA ILE A 39 6.96 7.60 -9.43
C ILE A 39 8.18 8.27 -8.78
N VAL A 40 8.65 9.40 -9.35
CA VAL A 40 9.81 10.13 -8.83
C VAL A 40 9.60 10.51 -7.37
N ARG A 41 8.42 11.02 -7.02
CA ARG A 41 8.08 11.38 -5.63
C ARG A 41 7.97 10.17 -4.72
N THR A 42 7.17 9.17 -5.12
CA THR A 42 6.87 7.99 -4.31
C THR A 42 8.12 7.19 -3.96
N TYR A 43 9.06 7.11 -4.90
CA TYR A 43 10.30 6.34 -4.73
C TYR A 43 11.50 7.21 -4.34
N GLU A 44 11.28 8.50 -4.07
CA GLU A 44 12.34 9.45 -3.69
C GLU A 44 13.54 9.41 -4.63
N LEU A 45 13.26 9.38 -5.94
CA LEU A 45 14.30 9.20 -6.96
C LEU A 45 15.19 10.43 -7.13
N VAL A 46 14.71 11.58 -6.69
CA VAL A 46 15.44 12.84 -6.65
C VAL A 46 15.36 13.46 -5.26
N ASP A 47 16.36 14.25 -4.89
CA ASP A 47 16.34 15.03 -3.66
C ASP A 47 15.51 16.32 -3.82
N ASP A 48 15.37 17.10 -2.74
CA ASP A 48 14.64 18.38 -2.71
C ASP A 48 15.19 19.44 -3.68
N ARG A 49 16.39 19.22 -4.21
CA ARG A 49 17.04 20.08 -5.20
C ARG A 49 16.92 19.54 -6.63
N GLY A 50 16.16 18.46 -6.82
CA GLY A 50 15.97 17.80 -8.11
C GLY A 50 17.20 17.00 -8.60
N ARG A 51 18.17 16.71 -7.72
CA ARG A 51 19.35 15.92 -8.09
C ARG A 51 19.05 14.44 -7.91
N PRO A 52 19.63 13.56 -8.76
CA PRO A 52 19.52 12.13 -8.61
C PRO A 52 19.89 11.68 -7.19
N ASN A 53 18.99 10.92 -6.56
CA ASN A 53 19.20 10.37 -5.22
C ASN A 53 19.32 8.84 -5.30
N ARG A 54 18.27 8.17 -5.74
CA ARG A 54 18.21 6.71 -5.87
C ARG A 54 18.17 6.26 -7.33
N TYR A 55 18.22 7.18 -8.28
CA TYR A 55 18.00 6.90 -9.70
C TYR A 55 18.87 7.79 -10.56
N HIS A 56 19.54 7.16 -11.53
CA HIS A 56 20.35 7.84 -12.55
C HIS A 56 19.71 7.58 -13.92
N PRO A 57 19.02 8.57 -14.52
CA PRO A 57 18.30 8.38 -15.78
C PRO A 57 19.17 7.81 -16.91
N GLU A 58 20.42 8.27 -16.97
CA GLU A 58 21.40 7.85 -17.97
C GLU A 58 21.84 6.39 -17.85
N LEU A 59 21.64 5.77 -16.68
CA LEU A 59 21.97 4.37 -16.42
C LEU A 59 20.73 3.45 -16.48
N ALA A 60 19.55 4.04 -16.62
CA ALA A 60 18.30 3.30 -16.61
C ALA A 60 18.18 2.38 -17.82
N ARG A 61 17.96 1.09 -17.57
CA ARG A 61 17.76 0.07 -18.62
C ARG A 61 16.29 -0.11 -19.01
N GLN A 62 15.36 0.39 -18.20
CA GLN A 62 13.93 0.26 -18.42
C GLN A 62 13.25 1.60 -18.10
N PRO A 63 12.17 1.95 -18.81
CA PRO A 63 11.43 3.17 -18.54
C PRO A 63 10.72 3.09 -17.17
N LEU A 64 10.66 4.21 -16.45
CA LEU A 64 9.95 4.32 -15.17
C LEU A 64 8.48 3.91 -15.28
N ARG A 65 7.84 4.17 -16.42
CA ARG A 65 6.44 3.79 -16.68
C ARG A 65 6.16 2.30 -16.45
N GLY A 66 7.14 1.41 -16.64
CA GLY A 66 7.02 -0.02 -16.35
C GLY A 66 6.78 -0.35 -14.87
N ILE A 67 7.00 0.61 -13.95
CA ILE A 67 6.69 0.46 -12.53
C ILE A 67 5.19 0.35 -12.31
N LEU A 68 4.37 1.14 -13.01
CA LEU A 68 2.91 1.08 -12.88
C LEU A 68 2.36 -0.29 -13.31
N GLU A 69 2.85 -0.84 -14.42
CA GLU A 69 2.43 -2.17 -14.89
C GLU A 69 2.75 -3.25 -13.85
N ARG A 70 3.96 -3.22 -13.30
CA ARG A 70 4.33 -4.13 -12.21
C ARG A 70 3.47 -3.94 -10.97
N THR A 71 3.24 -2.69 -10.57
CA THR A 71 2.42 -2.38 -9.39
C THR A 71 0.97 -2.84 -9.56
N THR A 72 0.35 -2.60 -10.71
CA THR A 72 -1.01 -3.10 -10.98
C THR A 72 -1.06 -4.63 -11.04
N GLY A 73 0.00 -5.27 -11.53
CA GLY A 73 0.18 -6.73 -11.44
C GLY A 73 0.23 -7.22 -9.99
N ILE A 74 0.97 -6.52 -9.12
CA ILE A 74 1.02 -6.84 -7.68
C ILE A 74 -0.35 -6.69 -7.04
N VAL A 75 -1.07 -5.58 -7.27
CA VAL A 75 -2.45 -5.38 -6.76
C VAL A 75 -3.38 -6.51 -7.21
N SER A 76 -3.26 -6.91 -8.48
CA SER A 76 -4.03 -8.04 -9.03
C SER A 76 -3.69 -9.36 -8.34
N GLY A 77 -2.42 -9.58 -8.04
CA GLY A 77 -1.95 -10.76 -7.30
C GLY A 77 -2.51 -10.82 -5.87
N THR A 78 -2.53 -9.70 -5.15
CA THR A 78 -3.11 -9.61 -3.80
C THR A 78 -4.61 -9.92 -3.83
N TRP A 79 -5.37 -9.38 -4.79
CA TRP A 79 -6.78 -9.69 -4.96
C TRP A 79 -7.00 -11.19 -5.29
N GLN A 80 -6.21 -11.76 -6.21
CA GLN A 80 -6.30 -13.20 -6.55
C GLN A 80 -5.93 -14.08 -5.36
N CYS A 81 -4.93 -13.67 -4.56
CA CYS A 81 -4.57 -14.36 -3.31
C CYS A 81 -5.75 -14.39 -2.35
N GLY A 82 -6.45 -13.28 -2.17
CA GLY A 82 -7.67 -13.21 -1.36
C GLY A 82 -8.76 -14.16 -1.85
N ARG A 83 -9.03 -14.20 -3.15
CA ARG A 83 -10.00 -15.15 -3.75
C ARG A 83 -9.62 -16.62 -3.51
N LEU A 84 -8.33 -16.94 -3.67
CA LEU A 84 -7.83 -18.30 -3.41
C LEU A 84 -7.93 -18.66 -1.92
N ALA A 85 -7.60 -17.72 -1.02
CA ALA A 85 -7.73 -17.95 0.41
C ALA A 85 -9.18 -18.21 0.82
N LEU A 86 -10.16 -17.51 0.22
CA LEU A 86 -11.58 -17.75 0.46
C LEU A 86 -12.04 -19.13 -0.03
N ALA A 87 -11.45 -19.62 -1.11
CA ALA A 87 -11.81 -20.92 -1.68
C ALA A 87 -11.10 -22.11 -0.98
N GLU A 88 -9.85 -21.92 -0.59
CA GLU A 88 -8.96 -22.99 -0.11
C GLU A 88 -8.59 -22.85 1.39
N GLY A 89 -9.05 -21.78 2.07
CA GLY A 89 -8.82 -21.50 3.49
C GLY A 89 -7.54 -20.71 3.78
N PHE A 90 -6.54 -20.78 2.91
CA PHE A 90 -5.25 -20.05 3.04
C PHE A 90 -4.60 -19.85 1.69
N CYS A 91 -3.96 -18.71 1.52
CA CYS A 91 -3.07 -18.43 0.40
C CYS A 91 -1.94 -17.50 0.85
N PHE A 92 -0.73 -17.76 0.40
CA PHE A 92 0.42 -16.89 0.60
C PHE A 92 0.86 -16.29 -0.74
N TYR A 93 1.11 -14.99 -0.76
CA TYR A 93 1.57 -14.26 -1.94
C TYR A 93 2.90 -13.57 -1.65
N PHE A 94 3.90 -13.79 -2.53
CA PHE A 94 5.24 -13.22 -2.41
C PHE A 94 5.34 -11.78 -2.94
N GLY A 95 4.24 -11.08 -3.06
CA GLY A 95 4.16 -9.69 -3.48
C GLY A 95 3.14 -8.93 -2.64
N GLY A 96 3.00 -7.64 -2.89
CA GLY A 96 2.05 -6.80 -2.15
C GLY A 96 2.62 -6.24 -0.85
N GLY A 97 1.71 -5.84 0.06
CA GLY A 97 2.07 -5.19 1.31
C GLY A 97 2.40 -3.70 1.13
N MET A 98 1.85 -3.05 0.11
CA MET A 98 2.11 -1.64 -0.19
C MET A 98 1.24 -0.72 0.69
N HIS A 99 1.48 -0.76 2.00
CA HIS A 99 0.62 -0.22 3.04
C HIS A 99 0.76 1.30 3.26
N HIS A 100 1.72 1.96 2.58
CA HIS A 100 1.96 3.40 2.75
C HIS A 100 1.24 4.29 1.74
N ALA A 101 0.78 3.74 0.60
CA ALA A 101 0.08 4.55 -0.41
C ALA A 101 -1.21 5.15 0.17
N GLN A 102 -1.36 6.45 -0.03
CA GLN A 102 -2.43 7.28 0.52
C GLN A 102 -3.56 7.47 -0.49
N TRP A 103 -4.62 8.19 -0.08
CA TRP A 103 -5.78 8.46 -0.93
C TRP A 103 -5.43 9.13 -2.26
N ASP A 104 -4.57 10.15 -2.24
CA ASP A 104 -4.30 11.01 -3.38
C ASP A 104 -2.82 11.04 -3.80
N PHE A 105 -1.96 10.24 -3.19
CA PHE A 105 -0.54 10.15 -3.52
C PHE A 105 0.09 8.83 -3.10
N GLY A 106 1.15 8.46 -3.78
CA GLY A 106 2.03 7.37 -3.36
C GLY A 106 3.00 7.82 -2.27
N ASN A 107 3.36 6.92 -1.36
CA ASN A 107 4.24 7.19 -0.24
C ASN A 107 5.07 5.95 0.09
N GLY A 108 6.27 6.11 0.67
CA GLY A 108 7.07 5.02 1.20
C GLY A 108 7.30 3.86 0.20
N PHE A 109 7.65 4.18 -1.04
CA PHE A 109 7.84 3.23 -2.14
C PHE A 109 6.57 2.47 -2.57
N CYS A 110 5.41 2.87 -2.03
CA CYS A 110 4.11 2.30 -2.35
C CYS A 110 3.34 3.24 -3.30
N LEU A 111 3.20 2.85 -4.56
CA LEU A 111 2.45 3.65 -5.54
C LEU A 111 0.93 3.44 -5.42
N LEU A 112 0.49 2.25 -5.04
CA LEU A 112 -0.91 1.88 -4.82
C LEU A 112 -1.00 1.04 -3.54
N ASN A 113 -2.07 1.18 -2.77
CA ASN A 113 -2.34 0.33 -1.62
C ASN A 113 -3.07 -0.94 -2.09
N ASP A 114 -2.31 -1.98 -2.34
CA ASP A 114 -2.82 -3.24 -2.87
C ASP A 114 -3.77 -3.94 -1.90
N ILE A 115 -3.54 -3.79 -0.60
CA ILE A 115 -4.33 -4.43 0.46
C ILE A 115 -5.75 -3.87 0.43
N VAL A 116 -5.89 -2.54 0.50
CA VAL A 116 -7.21 -1.89 0.55
C VAL A 116 -7.94 -2.03 -0.78
N VAL A 117 -7.25 -1.91 -1.93
CA VAL A 117 -7.85 -2.15 -3.25
C VAL A 117 -8.40 -3.58 -3.34
N ALA A 118 -7.62 -4.59 -2.93
CA ALA A 118 -8.04 -5.99 -2.98
C ALA A 118 -9.27 -6.24 -2.09
N ILE A 119 -9.27 -5.75 -0.85
CA ILE A 119 -10.42 -5.89 0.07
C ILE A 119 -11.66 -5.22 -0.53
N ARG A 120 -11.56 -3.98 -1.00
CA ARG A 120 -12.69 -3.25 -1.59
C ARG A 120 -13.24 -3.94 -2.84
N LYS A 121 -12.37 -4.52 -3.65
CA LYS A 121 -12.79 -5.30 -4.82
C LYS A 121 -13.52 -6.58 -4.39
N LEU A 122 -13.01 -7.33 -3.42
CA LEU A 122 -13.68 -8.52 -2.88
C LEU A 122 -15.04 -8.19 -2.25
N GLN A 123 -15.16 -7.04 -1.58
CA GLN A 123 -16.44 -6.53 -1.05
C GLN A 123 -17.41 -6.20 -2.20
N ALA A 124 -16.94 -5.53 -3.25
CA ALA A 124 -17.77 -5.19 -4.41
C ALA A 124 -18.24 -6.43 -5.19
N GLU A 125 -17.46 -7.49 -5.17
CA GLU A 125 -17.82 -8.81 -5.74
C GLU A 125 -18.76 -9.61 -4.83
N GLY A 126 -19.07 -9.11 -3.62
CA GLY A 126 -19.92 -9.79 -2.65
C GLY A 126 -19.28 -11.03 -2.00
N LEU A 127 -17.96 -11.18 -2.13
CA LEU A 127 -17.22 -12.34 -1.61
C LEU A 127 -16.87 -12.20 -0.13
N VAL A 128 -16.69 -10.96 0.35
CA VAL A 128 -16.48 -10.67 1.76
C VAL A 128 -17.34 -9.48 2.19
N ARG A 129 -17.68 -9.41 3.48
CA ARG A 129 -18.36 -8.25 4.07
C ARG A 129 -17.44 -7.46 4.97
N THR A 130 -16.58 -8.15 5.70
CA THR A 130 -15.63 -7.58 6.64
C THR A 130 -14.25 -8.17 6.41
N ALA A 131 -13.20 -7.42 6.76
CA ALA A 131 -11.83 -7.87 6.70
C ALA A 131 -11.04 -7.37 7.92
N TRP A 132 -10.00 -8.12 8.28
CA TRP A 132 -8.97 -7.69 9.19
C TRP A 132 -7.67 -7.53 8.42
N VAL A 133 -6.98 -6.42 8.66
CA VAL A 133 -5.61 -6.21 8.21
C VAL A 133 -4.71 -6.27 9.44
N VAL A 134 -3.86 -7.28 9.50
CA VAL A 134 -2.84 -7.42 10.55
C VAL A 134 -1.50 -7.08 9.91
N ASP A 135 -1.00 -5.90 10.22
CA ASP A 135 0.25 -5.36 9.70
C ASP A 135 1.34 -5.58 10.75
N VAL A 136 2.35 -6.30 10.37
CA VAL A 136 3.52 -6.61 11.20
C VAL A 136 4.81 -6.09 10.54
N ASP A 137 4.71 -5.16 9.60
CA ASP A 137 5.86 -4.42 9.10
C ASP A 137 6.46 -3.54 10.20
N ALA A 138 7.76 -3.31 10.14
CA ALA A 138 8.46 -2.45 11.10
C ALA A 138 7.95 -1.01 11.08
N HIS A 139 7.42 -0.54 9.95
CA HIS A 139 6.83 0.78 9.80
C HIS A 139 5.31 0.71 10.02
N LYS A 140 4.74 1.76 10.57
CA LYS A 140 3.28 1.88 10.67
C LYS A 140 2.65 1.83 9.28
N GLY A 141 1.59 1.02 9.10
CA GLY A 141 0.78 0.98 7.88
C GLY A 141 -0.12 2.20 7.74
N ASP A 142 0.50 3.38 7.64
CA ASP A 142 -0.17 4.68 7.68
C ASP A 142 -1.18 4.88 6.54
N GLY A 143 -0.85 4.46 5.33
CA GLY A 143 -1.76 4.53 4.19
C GLY A 143 -2.97 3.62 4.37
N THR A 144 -2.77 2.39 4.85
CA THR A 144 -3.87 1.47 5.14
C THR A 144 -4.79 2.03 6.22
N ALA A 145 -4.24 2.55 7.33
CA ALA A 145 -5.02 3.18 8.40
C ALA A 145 -5.82 4.39 7.88
N ALA A 146 -5.19 5.26 7.09
CA ALA A 146 -5.85 6.45 6.55
C ALA A 146 -6.99 6.10 5.58
N LEU A 147 -6.79 5.09 4.71
CA LEU A 147 -7.75 4.67 3.70
C LEU A 147 -8.97 3.93 4.29
N THR A 148 -8.84 3.39 5.49
CA THR A 148 -9.89 2.62 6.16
C THR A 148 -10.48 3.32 7.37
N SER A 149 -9.96 4.50 7.72
CA SER A 149 -10.41 5.29 8.88
C SER A 149 -11.92 5.51 8.86
N GLY A 150 -12.59 5.11 9.94
CA GLY A 150 -14.04 5.24 10.09
C GLY A 150 -14.89 4.23 9.34
N ASP A 151 -14.28 3.22 8.71
CA ASP A 151 -15.00 2.13 8.05
C ASP A 151 -15.07 0.89 8.94
N PRO A 152 -16.22 0.59 9.54
CA PRO A 152 -16.38 -0.54 10.45
C PRO A 152 -16.28 -1.91 9.75
N SER A 153 -16.21 -1.94 8.43
CA SER A 153 -16.08 -3.18 7.67
C SER A 153 -14.63 -3.67 7.53
N ILE A 154 -13.64 -2.81 7.82
CA ILE A 154 -12.22 -3.15 7.77
C ILE A 154 -11.59 -2.76 9.09
N LEU A 155 -11.14 -3.74 9.86
CA LEU A 155 -10.40 -3.51 11.09
C LEU A 155 -8.90 -3.60 10.83
N THR A 156 -8.15 -2.62 11.29
CA THR A 156 -6.69 -2.53 11.12
C THR A 156 -5.96 -2.68 12.45
N LEU A 157 -4.97 -3.56 12.48
CA LEU A 157 -4.01 -3.69 13.57
C LEU A 157 -2.60 -3.49 13.00
N SER A 158 -1.81 -2.62 13.61
CA SER A 158 -0.42 -2.39 13.21
C SER A 158 0.52 -2.56 14.40
N VAL A 159 1.46 -3.49 14.30
CA VAL A 159 2.59 -3.63 15.22
C VAL A 159 3.80 -2.99 14.56
N HIS A 160 4.33 -1.90 15.11
CA HIS A 160 5.31 -1.08 14.41
C HIS A 160 6.27 -0.38 15.38
N MET A 161 7.36 0.14 14.86
CA MET A 161 8.26 1.01 15.63
C MET A 161 7.50 2.23 16.15
N ALA A 162 7.66 2.53 17.44
CA ALA A 162 7.00 3.67 18.07
C ALA A 162 7.49 5.02 17.51
N ARG A 163 8.69 5.06 16.93
CA ARG A 163 9.35 6.26 16.42
C ARG A 163 10.06 5.97 15.11
N GLY A 164 10.29 7.02 14.34
CA GLY A 164 10.89 6.93 13.02
C GLY A 164 9.83 7.07 11.92
N TRP A 165 10.28 7.07 10.68
CA TRP A 165 9.38 7.21 9.54
C TRP A 165 8.30 6.09 9.56
N PRO A 166 7.02 6.41 9.24
CA PRO A 166 6.46 7.69 8.81
C PRO A 166 6.02 8.62 9.96
N LEU A 167 6.34 8.30 11.23
CA LEU A 167 5.90 9.02 12.42
C LEU A 167 6.95 10.03 12.96
N ASP A 168 8.05 10.25 12.25
CA ASP A 168 9.13 11.17 12.62
C ASP A 168 8.84 12.64 12.24
N GLY A 169 7.77 12.87 11.48
CA GLY A 169 7.34 14.19 11.07
C GLY A 169 6.40 14.89 12.06
N SER A 170 5.68 15.90 11.56
CA SER A 170 4.65 16.60 12.30
C SER A 170 3.28 15.94 12.09
N PRO A 171 2.42 15.85 13.15
CA PRO A 171 1.02 15.43 13.00
C PRO A 171 0.18 16.36 12.11
N ARG A 172 0.72 17.54 11.76
CA ARG A 172 0.09 18.48 10.84
C ARG A 172 1.04 18.86 9.72
N ASN A 173 0.48 18.96 8.53
CA ASN A 173 1.16 19.51 7.36
C ASN A 173 1.45 21.01 7.53
N PRO A 174 2.36 21.61 6.75
CA PRO A 174 2.65 23.04 6.82
C PRO A 174 1.44 23.95 6.59
N ASP A 175 0.43 23.50 5.87
CA ASP A 175 -0.84 24.19 5.62
C ASP A 175 -1.86 24.05 6.78
N GLY A 176 -1.49 23.34 7.87
CA GLY A 176 -2.31 23.11 9.04
C GLY A 176 -3.27 21.92 8.93
N THR A 177 -3.37 21.26 7.78
CA THR A 177 -4.19 20.05 7.63
C THR A 177 -3.59 18.88 8.41
N PRO A 178 -4.40 17.88 8.84
CA PRO A 178 -3.87 16.67 9.45
C PRO A 178 -2.93 15.93 8.49
N ASN A 179 -1.78 15.49 9.01
CA ASN A 179 -0.90 14.59 8.27
C ASN A 179 -1.50 13.16 8.31
N PRO A 180 -1.85 12.57 7.16
CA PRO A 180 -2.52 11.28 7.13
C PRO A 180 -1.70 10.14 7.73
N SER A 181 -0.37 10.23 7.78
CA SER A 181 0.49 9.23 8.42
C SER A 181 0.25 9.09 9.93
N PHE A 182 -0.35 10.10 10.56
CA PHE A 182 -0.70 10.08 11.98
C PHE A 182 -2.14 9.62 12.26
N ILE A 183 -2.94 9.29 11.24
CA ILE A 183 -4.25 8.67 11.44
C ILE A 183 -4.02 7.30 12.08
N PRO A 184 -4.64 7.00 13.25
CA PRO A 184 -4.40 5.74 13.92
C PRO A 184 -5.03 4.56 13.16
N SER A 185 -4.43 3.39 13.29
CA SER A 185 -5.12 2.12 13.06
C SER A 185 -6.19 1.91 14.14
N ASP A 186 -7.11 0.97 13.96
CA ASP A 186 -8.06 0.63 15.04
C ASP A 186 -7.32 0.11 16.27
N ILE A 187 -6.20 -0.60 16.06
CA ILE A 187 -5.31 -1.07 17.11
C ILE A 187 -3.87 -0.79 16.69
N ASP A 188 -3.20 0.14 17.36
CA ASP A 188 -1.77 0.38 17.22
C ASP A 188 -1.00 -0.26 18.40
N ILE A 189 0.03 -1.02 18.09
CA ILE A 189 0.96 -1.63 19.06
C ILE A 189 2.37 -1.10 18.76
N PRO A 190 2.70 0.10 19.27
CA PRO A 190 4.02 0.67 19.06
C PRO A 190 5.07 -0.07 19.92
N ILE A 191 6.21 -0.38 19.32
CA ILE A 191 7.36 -1.01 19.95
C ILE A 191 8.45 0.03 20.13
N GLU A 192 8.81 0.34 21.37
CA GLU A 192 9.92 1.26 21.67
C GLU A 192 11.27 0.57 21.47
N SER A 193 12.30 1.35 21.20
CA SER A 193 13.67 0.84 21.09
C SER A 193 14.11 0.17 22.38
N GLY A 194 14.59 -1.06 22.30
CA GLY A 194 14.95 -1.91 23.45
C GLY A 194 13.80 -2.79 23.95
N GLU A 195 12.64 -2.77 23.29
CA GLU A 195 11.48 -3.61 23.59
C GLU A 195 11.18 -4.62 22.48
N GLU A 196 12.13 -4.90 21.60
CA GLU A 196 11.96 -5.75 20.42
C GLU A 196 11.47 -7.17 20.76
N ASP A 197 11.79 -7.66 21.96
CA ASP A 197 11.30 -8.96 22.45
C ASP A 197 9.76 -9.00 22.59
N ARG A 198 9.11 -7.84 22.76
CA ARG A 198 7.64 -7.73 22.81
C ARG A 198 6.97 -7.95 21.46
N TYR A 199 7.73 -7.89 20.37
CA TYR A 199 7.19 -8.09 19.02
C TYR A 199 6.66 -9.52 18.81
N VAL A 200 7.21 -10.50 19.52
CA VAL A 200 6.85 -11.92 19.40
C VAL A 200 6.19 -12.48 20.67
N ALA A 201 5.96 -11.65 21.68
CA ALA A 201 5.33 -12.04 22.93
C ALA A 201 3.82 -11.85 22.88
#